data_d5046c27a51f38ff12af071fd227edb5
#
_entry.id   d5046c27a51f38ff12af071fd227edb5
#
_cell.length_a   1.000
_cell.length_b   1.000
_cell.length_c   1.000
_cell.angle_alpha   90.00
_cell.angle_beta   90.00
_cell.angle_gamma   90.00
#
_symmetry.space_group_name_H-M   'P 1'
#
loop_
_entity.id
_entity.type
_entity.pdbx_description
1 polymer ?
#
loop_
_entity_poly.entity_id
_entity_poly.type
_entity_poly.pdbx_seq_one_letter_code
_entity_poly.pdbx_strand_id
1 'polypeptide(L)'
;MAKTEYGFSQTYSNRVIPDITGLVDTVEYIQGVDCEADRLRGEGITVAFVDDGIRAWGGETRDEDFSSLHTYVIFYTAIETIFEAQKRAIDKRMRDVLKNVVDSLEAFYRRLVANNVAVGFEVTIPLELNTNKTISEGKIYIQHKVQEMPLIKNITNRIYRVAEYSQVLIEEL
;
A
#
# COMPACT_ATOMS: atom_id res chain seq x y z
N MET A 1 -16.78 -2.76 -1.05
CA MET A 1 -15.43 -3.01 -0.52
C MET A 1 -15.52 -3.27 0.95
N ALA A 2 -15.01 -4.39 1.43
CA ALA A 2 -14.93 -4.65 2.85
C ALA A 2 -13.99 -3.58 3.46
N LYS A 3 -14.54 -2.70 4.29
CA LYS A 3 -13.74 -1.89 5.18
C LYS A 3 -13.07 -2.89 6.12
N THR A 4 -11.78 -3.13 5.91
CA THR A 4 -11.03 -3.90 6.90
C THR A 4 -11.07 -3.10 8.20
N GLU A 5 -11.13 -3.79 9.34
CA GLU A 5 -11.10 -3.18 10.68
C GLU A 5 -9.94 -2.19 10.84
N TYR A 6 -8.90 -2.36 10.04
CA TYR A 6 -7.66 -1.60 10.06
C TYR A 6 -7.55 -0.52 8.97
N GLY A 7 -8.62 -0.31 8.19
CA GLY A 7 -8.64 0.68 7.10
C GLY A 7 -7.95 0.21 5.82
N PHE A 8 -8.03 1.05 4.80
CA PHE A 8 -7.52 0.76 3.44
C PHE A 8 -5.98 0.68 3.36
N SER A 9 -5.30 1.28 4.32
CA SER A 9 -3.83 1.42 4.33
C SER A 9 -3.10 0.20 4.87
N GLN A 10 -3.82 -0.82 5.33
CA GLN A 10 -3.20 -2.01 5.90
C GLN A 10 -3.50 -3.25 5.08
N THR A 11 -2.46 -4.10 4.94
CA THR A 11 -2.61 -5.40 4.28
C THR A 11 -3.47 -6.34 5.11
N TYR A 12 -4.24 -7.21 4.45
CA TYR A 12 -4.94 -8.32 5.09
C TYR A 12 -4.08 -9.59 5.18
N SER A 13 -2.98 -9.66 4.41
CA SER A 13 -2.06 -10.80 4.46
C SER A 13 -1.39 -10.93 5.83
N ASN A 14 -1.17 -12.17 6.25
CA ASN A 14 -0.65 -12.55 7.57
C ASN A 14 -1.47 -12.04 8.76
N ARG A 15 -2.79 -11.94 8.58
CA ARG A 15 -3.71 -11.58 9.66
C ARG A 15 -4.66 -12.71 9.95
N VAL A 16 -5.03 -12.83 11.22
CA VAL A 16 -6.06 -13.78 11.65
C VAL A 16 -7.41 -13.34 11.06
N ILE A 17 -8.09 -14.28 10.45
CA ILE A 17 -9.45 -14.08 9.92
C ILE A 17 -10.41 -14.32 11.09
N PRO A 18 -11.18 -13.31 11.52
CA PRO A 18 -12.09 -13.48 12.62
C PRO A 18 -13.27 -14.39 12.23
N ASP A 19 -13.90 -14.99 13.23
CA ASP A 19 -15.15 -15.75 13.10
C ASP A 19 -15.08 -17.02 12.21
N ILE A 20 -13.87 -17.47 11.88
CA ILE A 20 -13.63 -18.75 11.19
C ILE A 20 -13.06 -19.76 12.17
N THR A 21 -13.76 -20.89 12.33
CA THR A 21 -13.39 -21.94 13.30
C THR A 21 -12.65 -23.14 12.69
N GLY A 22 -12.62 -23.24 11.36
CA GLY A 22 -11.92 -24.33 10.65
C GLY A 22 -11.83 -24.07 9.16
N LEU A 23 -10.93 -24.81 8.51
CA LEU A 23 -10.78 -24.86 7.05
C LEU A 23 -11.24 -26.23 6.54
N VAL A 24 -11.83 -26.27 5.36
CA VAL A 24 -12.21 -27.53 4.70
C VAL A 24 -10.97 -28.27 4.24
N ASP A 25 -10.03 -27.54 3.61
CA ASP A 25 -8.74 -28.01 3.20
C ASP A 25 -7.66 -27.17 3.88
N THR A 26 -6.60 -27.84 4.34
CA THR A 26 -5.47 -27.18 4.99
C THR A 26 -4.30 -27.08 4.01
N VAL A 27 -3.76 -25.89 3.86
CA VAL A 27 -2.52 -25.64 3.12
C VAL A 27 -1.37 -25.71 4.09
N GLU A 28 -0.29 -26.42 3.72
CA GLU A 28 0.92 -26.52 4.52
C GLU A 28 1.62 -25.17 4.60
N TYR A 29 1.90 -24.72 5.83
CA TYR A 29 2.72 -23.56 6.11
C TYR A 29 3.80 -23.88 7.13
N ILE A 30 5.06 -23.58 6.78
CA ILE A 30 6.21 -23.75 7.66
C ILE A 30 7.04 -22.48 7.61
N GLN A 31 7.14 -21.78 8.72
CA GLN A 31 7.87 -20.52 8.78
C GLN A 31 9.37 -20.72 8.47
N GLY A 32 9.88 -19.94 7.53
CA GLY A 32 11.31 -19.92 7.16
C GLY A 32 11.74 -21.04 6.20
N VAL A 33 10.81 -21.82 5.70
CA VAL A 33 11.04 -22.87 4.69
C VAL A 33 10.08 -22.65 3.53
N ASP A 34 10.53 -22.91 2.32
CA ASP A 34 9.65 -22.91 1.14
C ASP A 34 8.61 -24.03 1.28
N CYS A 35 7.34 -23.63 1.33
CA CYS A 35 6.21 -24.50 1.60
C CYS A 35 5.08 -24.32 0.59
N GLU A 36 4.03 -25.14 0.68
CA GLU A 36 2.91 -25.07 -0.24
C GLU A 36 2.25 -23.68 -0.27
N ALA A 37 2.08 -23.06 0.90
CA ALA A 37 1.50 -21.71 1.01
C ALA A 37 2.34 -20.66 0.25
N ASP A 38 3.67 -20.72 0.32
CA ASP A 38 4.56 -19.81 -0.39
C ASP A 38 4.58 -20.07 -1.89
N ARG A 39 4.52 -21.33 -2.32
CA ARG A 39 4.42 -21.69 -3.73
C ARG A 39 3.12 -21.14 -4.34
N LEU A 40 1.98 -21.34 -3.70
CA LEU A 40 0.68 -20.83 -4.16
C LEU A 40 0.66 -19.30 -4.19
N ARG A 41 1.26 -18.66 -3.18
CA ARG A 41 1.42 -17.21 -3.16
C ARG A 41 2.27 -16.71 -4.32
N GLY A 42 3.35 -17.42 -4.67
CA GLY A 42 4.19 -17.09 -5.83
C GLY A 42 3.43 -17.12 -7.16
N GLU A 43 2.37 -17.93 -7.24
CA GLU A 43 1.46 -17.99 -8.39
C GLU A 43 0.31 -16.95 -8.33
N GLY A 44 0.33 -16.04 -7.35
CA GLY A 44 -0.71 -15.02 -7.14
C GLY A 44 -1.99 -15.55 -6.49
N ILE A 45 -1.92 -16.71 -5.82
CA ILE A 45 -3.06 -17.32 -5.13
C ILE A 45 -2.98 -16.98 -3.66
N THR A 46 -4.05 -16.37 -3.15
CA THR A 46 -4.22 -16.14 -1.71
C THR A 46 -4.81 -17.40 -1.07
N VAL A 47 -4.18 -17.87 -0.01
CA VAL A 47 -4.60 -19.05 0.75
C VAL A 47 -4.90 -18.69 2.21
N ALA A 48 -5.52 -19.62 2.92
CA ALA A 48 -5.64 -19.56 4.36
C ALA A 48 -4.92 -20.77 4.98
N PHE A 49 -4.18 -20.57 6.05
CA PHE A 49 -3.49 -21.62 6.79
C PHE A 49 -3.72 -21.47 8.31
N VAL A 50 -3.38 -22.49 9.06
CA VAL A 50 -3.54 -22.51 10.53
C VAL A 50 -2.18 -22.24 11.18
N ASP A 51 -2.07 -21.08 11.87
CA ASP A 51 -0.93 -20.69 12.69
C ASP A 51 -1.38 -19.65 13.71
N ASP A 52 -1.56 -20.07 14.96
CA ASP A 52 -2.14 -19.24 16.01
C ASP A 52 -3.45 -18.56 15.57
N GLY A 53 -4.37 -19.39 15.06
CA GLY A 53 -5.60 -19.01 14.40
C GLY A 53 -5.55 -19.28 12.89
N ILE A 54 -6.62 -18.93 12.19
CA ILE A 54 -6.68 -19.05 10.72
C ILE A 54 -6.22 -17.73 10.12
N ARG A 55 -5.10 -17.75 9.35
CA ARG A 55 -4.49 -16.57 8.76
C ARG A 55 -4.65 -16.56 7.25
N ALA A 56 -4.90 -15.38 6.67
CA ALA A 56 -4.79 -15.16 5.25
C ALA A 56 -3.31 -15.02 4.85
N TRP A 57 -2.91 -15.63 3.73
CA TRP A 57 -1.56 -15.53 3.18
C TRP A 57 -1.60 -15.25 1.70
N GLY A 58 -1.05 -14.10 1.30
CA GLY A 58 -1.08 -13.63 -0.07
C GLY A 58 -1.56 -12.20 -0.17
N GLY A 59 -2.03 -11.83 -1.36
CA GLY A 59 -2.46 -10.48 -1.67
C GLY A 59 -1.80 -9.97 -2.93
N GLU A 60 -1.14 -10.86 -3.63
CA GLU A 60 -0.64 -10.64 -4.97
C GLU A 60 -1.81 -10.63 -5.95
N THR A 61 -1.69 -9.80 -6.99
CA THR A 61 -2.63 -9.77 -8.11
C THR A 61 -1.92 -10.25 -9.37
N ARG A 62 -2.71 -10.52 -10.43
CA ARG A 62 -2.16 -10.85 -11.76
C ARG A 62 -2.02 -9.64 -12.67
N ASP A 63 -2.26 -8.45 -12.13
CA ASP A 63 -2.08 -7.19 -12.83
C ASP A 63 -0.61 -6.77 -12.77
N GLU A 64 -0.02 -6.42 -13.91
CA GLU A 64 1.39 -6.05 -14.00
C GLU A 64 1.68 -4.69 -13.34
N ASP A 65 0.74 -3.74 -13.45
CA ASP A 65 0.88 -2.40 -12.87
C ASP A 65 0.58 -2.40 -11.36
N PHE A 66 -0.35 -3.26 -10.93
CA PHE A 66 -0.77 -3.40 -9.53
C PHE A 66 -0.56 -4.82 -9.03
N SER A 67 0.69 -5.26 -8.95
CA SER A 67 1.05 -6.61 -8.52
C SER A 67 0.64 -6.96 -7.07
N SER A 68 0.18 -5.99 -6.30
CA SER A 68 -0.31 -6.15 -4.94
C SER A 68 -1.71 -5.57 -4.77
N LEU A 69 -2.62 -6.36 -4.20
CA LEU A 69 -3.96 -5.89 -3.86
C LEU A 69 -3.91 -4.72 -2.87
N HIS A 70 -2.92 -4.70 -1.98
CA HIS A 70 -2.70 -3.59 -1.06
C HIS A 70 -2.43 -2.27 -1.82
N THR A 71 -1.51 -2.30 -2.78
CA THR A 71 -1.22 -1.16 -3.67
C THR A 71 -2.48 -0.73 -4.42
N TYR A 72 -3.19 -1.67 -5.03
CA TYR A 72 -4.44 -1.40 -5.74
C TYR A 72 -5.47 -0.68 -4.87
N VAL A 73 -5.68 -1.14 -3.63
CA VAL A 73 -6.66 -0.54 -2.70
C VAL A 73 -6.26 0.89 -2.31
N ILE A 74 -4.97 1.16 -2.11
CA ILE A 74 -4.46 2.51 -1.82
C ILE A 74 -4.76 3.44 -3.00
N PHE A 75 -4.38 3.05 -4.21
CA PHE A 75 -4.59 3.86 -5.41
C PHE A 75 -6.07 4.05 -5.73
N TYR A 76 -6.89 3.01 -5.60
CA TYR A 76 -8.34 3.11 -5.80
C TYR A 76 -8.97 4.12 -4.82
N THR A 77 -8.60 4.05 -3.54
CA THR A 77 -9.10 4.99 -2.53
C THR A 77 -8.63 6.42 -2.81
N ALA A 78 -7.39 6.58 -3.30
CA ALA A 78 -6.88 7.88 -3.72
C ALA A 78 -7.69 8.44 -4.90
N ILE A 79 -7.99 7.63 -5.91
CA ILE A 79 -8.79 8.04 -7.07
C ILE A 79 -10.21 8.47 -6.64
N GLU A 80 -10.89 7.71 -5.80
CA GLU A 80 -12.20 8.08 -5.27
C GLU A 80 -12.16 9.43 -4.53
N THR A 81 -11.13 9.63 -3.69
CA THR A 81 -10.94 10.87 -2.94
C THR A 81 -10.68 12.06 -3.88
N ILE A 82 -9.87 11.85 -4.94
CA ILE A 82 -9.58 12.87 -5.96
C ILE A 82 -10.88 13.27 -6.68
N PHE A 83 -11.68 12.30 -7.11
CA PHE A 83 -12.94 12.57 -7.80
C PHE A 83 -13.92 13.35 -6.93
N GLU A 84 -14.06 13.01 -5.66
CA GLU A 84 -14.91 13.76 -4.74
C GLU A 84 -14.40 15.21 -4.49
N ALA A 85 -13.09 15.40 -4.42
CA ALA A 85 -12.51 16.73 -4.29
C ALA A 85 -12.73 17.59 -5.54
N GLN A 86 -12.57 16.97 -6.73
CA GLN A 86 -12.72 17.67 -8.01
C GLN A 86 -14.18 17.97 -8.38
N LYS A 87 -15.13 17.12 -7.98
CA LYS A 87 -16.56 17.27 -8.26
C LYS A 87 -17.10 18.65 -7.88
N ARG A 88 -16.59 19.24 -6.79
CA ARG A 88 -16.99 20.56 -6.33
C ARG A 88 -16.43 21.71 -7.17
N ALA A 89 -15.42 21.44 -7.99
CA ALA A 89 -14.75 22.42 -8.84
C ALA A 89 -15.37 22.52 -10.25
N ILE A 90 -16.12 21.50 -10.68
CA ILE A 90 -16.76 21.47 -12.00
C ILE A 90 -17.75 22.65 -12.11
N ASP A 91 -17.77 23.29 -13.28
CA ASP A 91 -18.60 24.46 -13.61
C ASP A 91 -18.34 25.71 -12.74
N LYS A 92 -17.21 25.75 -12.04
CA LYS A 92 -16.76 26.94 -11.32
C LYS A 92 -15.68 27.69 -12.10
N ARG A 93 -15.48 28.98 -11.75
CA ARG A 93 -14.39 29.74 -12.34
C ARG A 93 -13.05 29.16 -11.92
N MET A 94 -12.21 28.81 -12.87
CA MET A 94 -10.92 28.15 -12.65
C MET A 94 -10.06 28.89 -11.61
N ARG A 95 -9.95 30.22 -11.72
CA ARG A 95 -9.17 31.05 -10.81
C ARG A 95 -9.61 30.93 -9.34
N ASP A 96 -10.90 30.69 -9.11
CA ASP A 96 -11.48 30.68 -7.75
C ASP A 96 -11.29 29.32 -7.06
N VAL A 97 -11.15 28.24 -7.84
CA VAL A 97 -11.20 26.89 -7.30
C VAL A 97 -9.90 26.08 -7.49
N LEU A 98 -9.09 26.38 -8.51
CA LEU A 98 -7.93 25.55 -8.87
C LEU A 98 -6.94 25.42 -7.71
N LYS A 99 -6.62 26.54 -7.04
CA LYS A 99 -5.73 26.52 -5.88
C LYS A 99 -6.28 25.62 -4.77
N ASN A 100 -7.57 25.74 -4.46
CA ASN A 100 -8.20 24.94 -3.41
C ASN A 100 -8.22 23.45 -3.75
N VAL A 101 -8.38 23.10 -5.04
CA VAL A 101 -8.28 21.71 -5.50
C VAL A 101 -6.88 21.17 -5.26
N VAL A 102 -5.84 21.90 -5.70
CA VAL A 102 -4.44 21.48 -5.51
C VAL A 102 -4.10 21.38 -4.03
N ASP A 103 -4.42 22.38 -3.23
CA ASP A 103 -4.17 22.39 -1.78
C ASP A 103 -4.85 21.19 -1.08
N SER A 104 -6.07 20.84 -1.51
CA SER A 104 -6.81 19.69 -0.97
C SER A 104 -6.15 18.35 -1.32
N LEU A 105 -5.68 18.24 -2.55
CA LEU A 105 -4.96 17.04 -3.02
C LEU A 105 -3.63 16.87 -2.29
N GLU A 106 -2.87 17.95 -2.15
CA GLU A 106 -1.62 17.91 -1.37
C GLU A 106 -1.87 17.57 0.11
N ALA A 107 -2.90 18.14 0.72
CA ALA A 107 -3.26 17.84 2.10
C ALA A 107 -3.67 16.38 2.28
N PHE A 108 -4.35 15.79 1.29
CA PHE A 108 -4.66 14.37 1.27
C PHE A 108 -3.39 13.51 1.21
N TYR A 109 -2.48 13.77 0.27
CA TYR A 109 -1.24 13.00 0.15
C TYR A 109 -0.30 13.18 1.35
N ARG A 110 -0.20 14.38 1.92
CA ARG A 110 0.55 14.60 3.17
C ARG A 110 0.03 13.72 4.31
N ARG A 111 -1.28 13.50 4.40
CA ARG A 111 -1.85 12.57 5.39
C ARG A 111 -1.46 11.12 5.12
N LEU A 112 -1.39 10.70 3.84
CA LEU A 112 -0.91 9.36 3.50
C LEU A 112 0.54 9.16 3.93
N VAL A 113 1.41 10.15 3.71
CA VAL A 113 2.81 10.11 4.16
C VAL A 113 2.91 10.12 5.69
N ALA A 114 2.17 10.99 6.37
CA ALA A 114 2.17 11.07 7.83
C ALA A 114 1.70 9.77 8.50
N ASN A 115 0.83 9.00 7.83
CA ASN A 115 0.33 7.71 8.30
C ASN A 115 1.15 6.51 7.78
N ASN A 116 2.31 6.74 7.18
CA ASN A 116 3.18 5.71 6.60
C ASN A 116 2.48 4.84 5.52
N VAL A 117 1.52 5.40 4.81
CA VAL A 117 0.84 4.74 3.69
C VAL A 117 1.59 4.99 2.39
N ALA A 118 2.20 6.16 2.26
CA ALA A 118 3.04 6.54 1.14
C ALA A 118 4.43 6.97 1.62
N VAL A 119 5.43 6.73 0.79
CA VAL A 119 6.81 7.22 1.00
C VAL A 119 6.92 8.70 0.63
N GLY A 120 6.25 9.09 -0.47
CA GLY A 120 6.27 10.45 -0.96
C GLY A 120 5.26 10.67 -2.09
N PHE A 121 5.08 11.93 -2.43
CA PHE A 121 4.18 12.32 -3.52
C PHE A 121 4.63 13.62 -4.17
N GLU A 122 4.14 13.87 -5.38
CA GLU A 122 4.24 15.12 -6.10
C GLU A 122 2.91 15.42 -6.78
N VAL A 123 2.40 16.65 -6.64
CA VAL A 123 1.23 17.15 -7.36
C VAL A 123 1.65 18.35 -8.19
N THR A 124 1.50 18.27 -9.50
CA THR A 124 1.94 19.33 -10.42
C THR A 124 0.85 19.66 -11.45
N ILE A 125 0.93 20.88 -11.98
CA ILE A 125 0.16 21.34 -13.13
C ILE A 125 1.15 21.52 -14.28
N PRO A 126 1.37 20.49 -15.12
CA PRO A 126 2.38 20.53 -16.18
C PRO A 126 2.00 21.56 -17.25
N LEU A 127 2.89 22.50 -17.53
CA LEU A 127 2.65 23.58 -18.49
C LEU A 127 2.47 23.07 -19.93
N GLU A 128 3.15 21.98 -20.28
CA GLU A 128 3.06 21.35 -21.58
C GLU A 128 1.67 20.79 -21.92
N LEU A 129 0.91 20.39 -20.91
CA LEU A 129 -0.48 19.90 -21.06
C LEU A 129 -1.52 21.03 -20.87
N ASN A 130 -1.16 22.07 -20.12
CA ASN A 130 -2.04 23.19 -19.77
C ASN A 130 -1.73 24.39 -20.66
N THR A 131 -1.96 24.24 -21.96
CA THR A 131 -1.77 25.28 -22.96
C THR A 131 -2.90 26.33 -22.93
N ASN A 132 -2.66 27.48 -23.56
CA ASN A 132 -3.71 28.50 -23.70
C ASN A 132 -5.00 27.93 -24.32
N LYS A 133 -4.88 26.97 -25.26
CA LYS A 133 -6.02 26.32 -25.89
C LYS A 133 -6.80 25.45 -24.88
N THR A 134 -6.12 24.57 -24.14
CA THR A 134 -6.79 23.67 -23.18
C THR A 134 -7.44 24.46 -22.05
N ILE A 135 -6.77 25.51 -21.56
CA ILE A 135 -7.30 26.39 -20.52
C ILE A 135 -8.54 27.16 -21.01
N SER A 136 -8.50 27.69 -22.24
CA SER A 136 -9.65 28.41 -22.82
C SER A 136 -10.85 27.50 -23.09
N GLU A 137 -10.62 26.20 -23.31
CA GLU A 137 -11.65 25.16 -23.40
C GLU A 137 -12.18 24.69 -22.02
N GLY A 138 -11.70 25.28 -20.92
CA GLY A 138 -12.09 24.89 -19.56
C GLY A 138 -11.45 23.59 -19.05
N LYS A 139 -10.40 23.09 -19.73
CA LYS A 139 -9.70 21.87 -19.36
C LYS A 139 -8.47 22.17 -18.53
N ILE A 140 -8.26 21.43 -17.46
CA ILE A 140 -7.05 21.48 -16.62
C ILE A 140 -6.52 20.06 -16.38
N TYR A 141 -5.22 19.89 -16.53
CA TYR A 141 -4.51 18.65 -16.28
C TYR A 141 -3.70 18.80 -15.01
N ILE A 142 -3.95 17.92 -14.04
CA ILE A 142 -3.21 17.83 -12.78
C ILE A 142 -2.52 16.48 -12.79
N GLN A 143 -1.21 16.49 -12.65
CA GLN A 143 -0.40 15.27 -12.59
C GLN A 143 -0.12 14.90 -11.13
N HIS A 144 -0.34 13.65 -10.80
CA HIS A 144 -0.06 13.07 -9.50
C HIS A 144 1.02 12.00 -9.65
N LYS A 145 2.07 12.08 -8.85
CA LYS A 145 3.03 11.01 -8.66
C LYS A 145 3.00 10.63 -7.19
N VAL A 146 2.84 9.37 -6.90
CA VAL A 146 2.81 8.86 -5.53
C VAL A 146 3.52 7.52 -5.49
N GLN A 147 4.30 7.32 -4.43
CA GLN A 147 4.93 6.04 -4.13
C GLN A 147 4.34 5.53 -2.81
N GLU A 148 3.67 4.40 -2.89
CA GLU A 148 3.16 3.71 -1.70
C GLU A 148 4.29 3.15 -0.83
N MET A 149 4.02 2.93 0.44
CA MET A 149 4.94 2.26 1.36
C MET A 149 5.02 0.77 1.02
N PRO A 150 6.22 0.25 0.67
CA PRO A 150 6.36 -1.14 0.30
C PRO A 150 6.12 -2.07 1.50
N LEU A 151 5.51 -3.21 1.22
CA LEU A 151 5.35 -4.29 2.20
C LEU A 151 6.60 -5.15 2.26
N ILE A 152 7.01 -5.58 3.44
CA ILE A 152 8.07 -6.56 3.61
C ILE A 152 7.53 -7.92 3.18
N LYS A 153 8.12 -8.50 2.14
CA LYS A 153 7.77 -9.84 1.62
C LYS A 153 8.73 -10.92 2.07
N ASN A 154 9.98 -10.57 2.33
CA ASN A 154 11.00 -11.51 2.77
C ASN A 154 12.00 -10.84 3.72
N ILE A 155 12.43 -11.56 4.74
CA ILE A 155 13.46 -11.16 5.69
C ILE A 155 14.52 -12.27 5.73
N THR A 156 15.72 -11.97 5.27
CA THR A 156 16.85 -12.90 5.33
C THR A 156 17.75 -12.52 6.50
N ASN A 157 17.91 -13.41 7.46
CA ASN A 157 18.82 -13.26 8.60
C ASN A 157 20.12 -14.01 8.35
N ARG A 158 21.25 -13.36 8.63
CA ARG A 158 22.56 -13.99 8.64
C ARG A 158 23.10 -13.93 10.07
N ILE A 159 23.31 -15.08 10.66
CA ILE A 159 23.80 -15.21 12.04
C ILE A 159 25.22 -15.74 12.00
N TYR A 160 26.12 -15.00 12.60
CA TYR A 160 27.53 -15.38 12.73
C TYR A 160 27.85 -15.62 14.20
N ARG A 161 28.46 -16.77 14.49
CA ARG A 161 29.06 -17.00 15.81
C ARG A 161 30.41 -16.31 15.86
N VAL A 162 30.60 -15.42 16.83
CA VAL A 162 31.86 -14.75 17.10
C VAL A 162 32.37 -15.13 18.48
N ALA A 163 33.68 -15.06 18.67
CA ALA A 163 34.36 -15.29 19.96
C ALA A 163 34.99 -14.00 20.51
N GLU A 164 34.86 -12.89 19.80
CA GLU A 164 35.53 -11.62 20.08
C GLU A 164 35.09 -10.98 21.40
N TYR A 165 33.89 -11.30 21.86
CA TYR A 165 33.36 -10.74 23.13
C TYR A 165 33.73 -11.53 24.38
N SER A 166 34.58 -12.55 24.27
CA SER A 166 34.98 -13.39 25.42
C SER A 166 35.75 -12.60 26.50
N GLN A 167 36.42 -11.50 26.13
CA GLN A 167 37.16 -10.65 27.06
C GLN A 167 36.25 -9.85 27.99
N VAL A 168 35.00 -9.53 27.57
CA VAL A 168 34.01 -8.82 28.40
C VAL A 168 33.68 -9.60 29.67
N LEU A 169 33.73 -10.94 29.62
CA LEU A 169 33.50 -11.79 30.80
C LEU A 169 34.53 -11.63 31.91
N ILE A 170 35.71 -11.05 31.61
CA ILE A 170 36.79 -10.84 32.58
C ILE A 170 36.77 -9.40 33.07
N GLU A 171 36.30 -8.44 32.26
CA GLU A 171 36.23 -7.01 32.61
C GLU A 171 35.07 -6.71 33.58
N GLU A 172 34.06 -7.59 33.68
CA GLU A 172 32.91 -7.48 34.60
C GLU A 172 33.13 -8.18 35.94
N LEU A 173 34.30 -8.80 36.19
CA LEU A 173 34.68 -9.43 37.47
C LEU A 173 35.54 -8.52 38.32
#